data_0134eb9ad31c4c88a98f2a397476a91c
#
_entry.id   0134eb9ad31c4c88a98f2a397476a91c
#
_cell.length_a   1.000
_cell.length_b   1.000
_cell.length_c   1.000
_cell.angle_alpha   90.00
_cell.angle_beta   90.00
_cell.angle_gamma   90.00
#
_symmetry.space_group_name_H-M   'P 1'
#
loop_
_entity.id
_entity.type
_entity.pdbx_description
1 polymer ?
#
loop_
_entity_poly.entity_id
_entity_poly.type
_entity_poly.pdbx_seq_one_letter_code
_entity_poly.pdbx_strand_id
1 'polypeptide(L)'
;MADDTPKQSRLRLVLSILAAHVAVFYLAYQLSSSWAEVRAIPWSSATLFFIGFVIVLQVVVTLFDGWAWGWLLRKLGVSASSRKAVSVFAVSQFGKYLPGNVAQHLGRIAFAKKAGWSMSRVVVSMLLENGFAAGTCALVVSVATVGRLGGDAHAERSAPLLFVLVAGFVAGVVVAQRVLSNPPAFVRKRLGLEEPVRLSASTLGAYLSVNLLGLVALGVSFTLSLRSVSPLTVEPFWLVPAAAMASWLFGYIVPGAPAGLGVREAGLVALLGPTMGSGVVATAALVWRITALVADCAVFLIGLSLEDRSAQPTADM
;
A
#
# COMPACT_ATOMS: atom_id res chain seq x y z
N MET A 1 -32.46 4.64 9.48
CA MET A 1 -31.73 4.60 10.77
C MET A 1 -31.63 3.13 11.16
N ALA A 2 -30.54 2.45 10.92
CA ALA A 2 -30.33 1.11 11.42
C ALA A 2 -29.70 1.26 12.81
N ASP A 3 -30.49 0.88 13.80
CA ASP A 3 -30.14 0.89 15.22
C ASP A 3 -28.89 0.00 15.41
N ASP A 4 -27.74 0.62 15.73
CA ASP A 4 -26.51 -0.09 16.02
C ASP A 4 -26.72 -0.84 17.33
N THR A 5 -27.10 -2.11 17.25
CA THR A 5 -27.35 -2.90 18.45
C THR A 5 -26.08 -2.90 19.32
N PRO A 6 -26.20 -2.86 20.68
CA PRO A 6 -25.05 -2.87 21.60
C PRO A 6 -24.05 -4.01 21.33
N LYS A 7 -24.50 -5.06 20.69
CA LYS A 7 -23.71 -6.23 20.28
C LYS A 7 -22.74 -5.91 19.12
N GLN A 8 -23.12 -5.00 18.20
CA GLN A 8 -22.26 -4.61 17.06
C GLN A 8 -21.18 -3.61 17.49
N SER A 9 -21.44 -2.71 18.41
CA SER A 9 -20.46 -1.79 18.97
C SER A 9 -19.39 -2.54 19.79
N ARG A 10 -19.80 -3.53 20.58
CA ARG A 10 -18.89 -4.42 21.34
C ARG A 10 -18.00 -5.26 20.41
N LEU A 11 -18.54 -5.82 19.34
CA LEU A 11 -17.76 -6.60 18.39
C LEU A 11 -16.69 -5.73 17.70
N ARG A 12 -17.03 -4.48 17.35
CA ARG A 12 -16.05 -3.54 16.79
C ARG A 12 -14.93 -3.23 17.77
N LEU A 13 -15.28 -2.91 19.00
CA LEU A 13 -14.31 -2.64 20.05
C LEU A 13 -13.39 -3.85 20.25
N VAL A 14 -13.93 -5.06 20.32
CA VAL A 14 -13.16 -6.30 20.45
C VAL A 14 -12.24 -6.51 19.25
N LEU A 15 -12.72 -6.33 18.02
CA LEU A 15 -11.89 -6.46 16.81
C LEU A 15 -10.79 -5.40 16.74
N SER A 16 -11.06 -4.15 17.14
CA SER A 16 -10.06 -3.08 17.20
C SER A 16 -9.00 -3.35 18.26
N ILE A 17 -9.42 -3.81 19.44
CA ILE A 17 -8.53 -4.22 20.53
C ILE A 17 -7.67 -5.42 20.09
N LEU A 18 -8.27 -6.43 19.47
CA LEU A 18 -7.56 -7.60 18.96
C LEU A 18 -6.52 -7.20 17.90
N ALA A 19 -6.90 -6.36 16.94
CA ALA A 19 -5.98 -5.85 15.92
C ALA A 19 -4.80 -5.08 16.53
N ALA A 20 -5.07 -4.22 17.54
CA ALA A 20 -4.03 -3.50 18.26
C ALA A 20 -3.08 -4.46 19.01
N HIS A 21 -3.62 -5.48 19.69
CA HIS A 21 -2.80 -6.48 20.39
C HIS A 21 -1.96 -7.31 19.42
N VAL A 22 -2.52 -7.72 18.28
CA VAL A 22 -1.77 -8.42 17.22
C VAL A 22 -0.61 -7.56 16.72
N ALA A 23 -0.85 -6.25 16.47
CA ALA A 23 0.20 -5.34 16.02
C ALA A 23 1.30 -5.13 17.09
N VAL A 24 0.91 -4.94 18.36
CA VAL A 24 1.87 -4.80 19.46
C VAL A 24 2.66 -6.09 19.68
N PHE A 25 2.00 -7.24 19.70
CA PHE A 25 2.66 -8.54 19.79
C PHE A 25 3.64 -8.76 18.64
N TYR A 26 3.21 -8.43 17.42
CA TYR A 26 4.04 -8.52 16.24
C TYR A 26 5.27 -7.60 16.31
N LEU A 27 5.10 -6.35 16.78
CA LEU A 27 6.21 -5.42 17.00
C LEU A 27 7.19 -5.99 18.06
N ALA A 28 6.67 -6.46 19.18
CA ALA A 28 7.49 -7.05 20.26
C ALA A 28 8.27 -8.29 19.76
N TYR A 29 7.62 -9.15 18.98
CA TYR A 29 8.25 -10.31 18.35
C TYR A 29 9.38 -9.89 17.40
N GLN A 30 9.14 -8.94 16.50
CA GLN A 30 10.16 -8.44 15.57
C GLN A 30 11.34 -7.80 16.30
N LEU A 31 11.08 -6.96 17.30
CA LEU A 31 12.14 -6.35 18.12
C LEU A 31 12.94 -7.39 18.88
N SER A 32 12.28 -8.41 19.45
CA SER A 32 12.98 -9.45 20.19
C SER A 32 13.81 -10.37 19.30
N SER A 33 13.28 -10.75 18.14
CA SER A 33 13.96 -11.62 17.19
C SER A 33 15.15 -10.95 16.49
N SER A 34 15.14 -9.63 16.36
CA SER A 34 16.17 -8.83 15.69
C SER A 34 16.90 -7.89 16.64
N TRP A 35 16.97 -8.24 17.92
CA TRP A 35 17.55 -7.36 18.94
C TRP A 35 19.05 -7.10 18.74
N ALA A 36 19.77 -8.07 18.19
CA ALA A 36 21.18 -7.92 17.87
C ALA A 36 21.41 -6.85 16.79
N GLU A 37 20.60 -6.87 15.72
CA GLU A 37 20.64 -5.90 14.62
C GLU A 37 20.24 -4.50 15.07
N VAL A 38 19.21 -4.41 15.94
CA VAL A 38 18.78 -3.12 16.52
C VAL A 38 19.88 -2.50 17.37
N ARG A 39 20.61 -3.30 18.15
CA ARG A 39 21.77 -2.81 18.93
C ARG A 39 22.94 -2.37 18.07
N ALA A 40 23.10 -2.96 16.90
CA ALA A 40 24.17 -2.61 15.95
C ALA A 40 23.91 -1.31 15.19
N ILE A 41 22.71 -0.72 15.29
CA ILE A 41 22.37 0.55 14.64
C ILE A 41 23.24 1.66 15.26
N PRO A 42 23.95 2.47 14.44
CA PRO A 42 24.73 3.61 14.94
C PRO A 42 23.77 4.75 15.33
N TRP A 43 23.26 4.70 16.55
CA TRP A 43 22.31 5.70 17.05
C TRP A 43 22.95 7.10 17.12
N SER A 44 22.55 7.95 16.20
CA SER A 44 22.98 9.35 16.11
C SER A 44 21.77 10.25 15.88
N SER A 45 21.95 11.57 16.01
CA SER A 45 20.90 12.54 15.67
C SER A 45 20.45 12.42 14.21
N ALA A 46 21.37 12.13 13.28
CA ALA A 46 21.06 11.90 11.89
C ALA A 46 20.21 10.62 11.68
N THR A 47 20.54 9.52 12.38
CA THR A 47 19.77 8.28 12.38
C THR A 47 18.33 8.53 12.83
N LEU A 48 18.16 9.22 13.96
CA LEU A 48 16.84 9.56 14.50
C LEU A 48 16.05 10.48 13.56
N PHE A 49 16.72 11.44 12.92
CA PHE A 49 16.11 12.31 11.92
C PHE A 49 15.57 11.51 10.73
N PHE A 50 16.37 10.60 10.13
CA PHE A 50 15.92 9.78 9.02
C PHE A 50 14.75 8.86 9.42
N ILE A 51 14.82 8.22 10.57
CA ILE A 51 13.73 7.37 11.09
C ILE A 51 12.44 8.18 11.26
N GLY A 52 12.51 9.35 11.92
CA GLY A 52 11.37 10.24 12.11
C GLY A 52 10.78 10.70 10.78
N PHE A 53 11.64 11.09 9.84
CA PHE A 53 11.20 11.52 8.50
C PHE A 53 10.50 10.38 7.74
N VAL A 54 11.04 9.15 7.80
CA VAL A 54 10.42 7.97 7.17
C VAL A 54 9.04 7.70 7.76
N ILE A 55 8.87 7.78 9.08
CA ILE A 55 7.56 7.61 9.73
C ILE A 55 6.56 8.66 9.20
N VAL A 56 6.96 9.95 9.21
CA VAL A 56 6.09 11.03 8.71
C VAL A 56 5.74 10.82 7.24
N LEU A 57 6.73 10.49 6.40
CA LEU A 57 6.51 10.21 4.98
C LEU A 57 5.49 9.09 4.77
N GLN A 58 5.62 7.98 5.50
CA GLN A 58 4.70 6.84 5.40
C GLN A 58 3.29 7.19 5.87
N VAL A 59 3.15 7.98 6.95
CA VAL A 59 1.86 8.49 7.42
C VAL A 59 1.20 9.35 6.33
N VAL A 60 1.94 10.34 5.80
CA VAL A 60 1.43 11.25 4.77
C VAL A 60 0.99 10.48 3.52
N VAL A 61 1.82 9.56 3.04
CA VAL A 61 1.50 8.75 1.84
C VAL A 61 0.26 7.91 2.07
N THR A 62 0.15 7.23 3.21
CA THR A 62 -1.02 6.37 3.48
C THR A 62 -2.32 7.19 3.61
N LEU A 63 -2.27 8.38 4.22
CA LEU A 63 -3.44 9.28 4.27
C LEU A 63 -3.78 9.84 2.89
N PHE A 64 -2.77 10.13 2.07
CA PHE A 64 -2.96 10.56 0.69
C PHE A 64 -3.58 9.46 -0.18
N ASP A 65 -3.14 8.20 -0.01
CA ASP A 65 -3.76 7.04 -0.68
C ASP A 65 -5.24 6.90 -0.31
N GLY A 66 -5.59 7.11 0.97
CA GLY A 66 -6.97 7.14 1.42
C GLY A 66 -7.80 8.26 0.78
N TRP A 67 -7.20 9.44 0.62
CA TRP A 67 -7.84 10.57 -0.08
C TRP A 67 -8.01 10.27 -1.58
N ALA A 68 -6.98 9.73 -2.23
CA ALA A 68 -7.01 9.35 -3.63
C ALA A 68 -8.03 8.25 -3.91
N TRP A 69 -8.14 7.26 -3.01
CA TRP A 69 -9.19 6.25 -3.08
C TRP A 69 -10.58 6.86 -2.97
N GLY A 70 -10.78 7.81 -2.05
CA GLY A 70 -12.03 8.57 -1.94
C GLY A 70 -12.35 9.39 -3.18
N TRP A 71 -11.34 9.98 -3.83
CA TRP A 71 -11.49 10.65 -5.10
C TRP A 71 -11.91 9.67 -6.21
N LEU A 72 -11.29 8.48 -6.29
CA LEU A 72 -11.68 7.43 -7.24
C LEU A 72 -13.13 6.97 -7.00
N LEU A 73 -13.54 6.77 -5.75
CA LEU A 73 -14.93 6.43 -5.40
C LEU A 73 -15.93 7.46 -5.94
N ARG A 74 -15.64 8.75 -5.80
CA ARG A 74 -16.48 9.82 -6.36
C ARG A 74 -16.55 9.77 -7.88
N LYS A 75 -15.44 9.47 -8.56
CA LYS A 75 -15.41 9.26 -10.02
C LYS A 75 -16.21 8.03 -10.45
N LEU A 76 -16.37 7.06 -9.57
CA LEU A 76 -17.23 5.89 -9.75
C LEU A 76 -18.69 6.17 -9.34
N GLY A 77 -19.04 7.41 -8.98
CA GLY A 77 -20.41 7.82 -8.64
C GLY A 77 -20.83 7.45 -7.20
N VAL A 78 -19.88 7.22 -6.28
CA VAL A 78 -20.17 7.03 -4.85
C VAL A 78 -20.12 8.39 -4.15
N SER A 79 -21.17 8.73 -3.39
CA SER A 79 -21.21 9.97 -2.59
C SER A 79 -20.36 9.83 -1.33
N ALA A 80 -19.03 9.70 -1.52
CA ALA A 80 -18.06 9.56 -0.43
C ALA A 80 -17.41 10.91 -0.11
N SER A 81 -17.60 11.41 1.13
CA SER A 81 -16.79 12.56 1.59
C SER A 81 -15.32 12.14 1.72
N SER A 82 -14.40 13.05 1.44
CA SER A 82 -12.96 12.77 1.54
C SER A 82 -12.58 12.31 2.93
N ARG A 83 -13.12 12.95 3.97
CA ARG A 83 -12.89 12.61 5.37
C ARG A 83 -13.30 11.18 5.70
N LYS A 84 -14.52 10.78 5.32
CA LYS A 84 -15.01 9.42 5.57
C LYS A 84 -14.24 8.38 4.78
N ALA A 85 -13.84 8.68 3.55
CA ALA A 85 -13.02 7.80 2.74
C ALA A 85 -11.64 7.57 3.37
N VAL A 86 -10.96 8.64 3.82
CA VAL A 86 -9.68 8.55 4.54
C VAL A 86 -9.83 7.74 5.82
N SER A 87 -10.90 7.97 6.62
CA SER A 87 -11.17 7.20 7.84
C SER A 87 -11.33 5.71 7.54
N VAL A 88 -12.19 5.34 6.58
CA VAL A 88 -12.44 3.94 6.18
C VAL A 88 -11.14 3.29 5.68
N PHE A 89 -10.37 3.99 4.86
CA PHE A 89 -9.09 3.51 4.35
C PHE A 89 -8.11 3.27 5.50
N ALA A 90 -7.86 4.28 6.32
CA ALA A 90 -6.88 4.28 7.40
C ALA A 90 -7.16 3.17 8.43
N VAL A 91 -8.42 3.06 8.89
CA VAL A 91 -8.80 2.03 9.87
C VAL A 91 -8.70 0.63 9.28
N SER A 92 -9.05 0.44 8.00
CA SER A 92 -8.98 -0.87 7.35
C SER A 92 -7.54 -1.36 7.09
N GLN A 93 -6.56 -0.45 6.97
CA GLN A 93 -5.15 -0.81 6.73
C GLN A 93 -4.57 -1.74 7.80
N PHE A 94 -5.03 -1.65 9.04
CA PHE A 94 -4.60 -2.54 10.11
C PHE A 94 -4.90 -4.02 9.82
N GLY A 95 -5.90 -4.30 8.99
CA GLY A 95 -6.24 -5.65 8.56
C GLY A 95 -5.13 -6.39 7.79
N LYS A 96 -4.12 -5.67 7.25
CA LYS A 96 -2.98 -6.29 6.56
C LYS A 96 -2.09 -7.14 7.46
N TYR A 97 -2.12 -6.89 8.79
CA TYR A 97 -1.39 -7.66 9.79
C TYR A 97 -2.10 -8.96 10.20
N LEU A 98 -3.36 -9.14 9.82
CA LEU A 98 -4.07 -10.40 10.03
C LEU A 98 -3.68 -11.43 8.96
N PRO A 99 -3.67 -12.73 9.30
CA PRO A 99 -3.30 -13.78 8.35
C PRO A 99 -4.11 -13.72 7.06
N GLY A 100 -3.44 -13.89 5.93
CA GLY A 100 -4.07 -14.00 4.60
C GLY A 100 -4.14 -12.72 3.77
N ASN A 101 -3.66 -11.57 4.24
CA ASN A 101 -3.67 -10.28 3.53
C ASN A 101 -5.05 -9.79 3.02
N VAL A 102 -6.14 -10.49 3.37
CA VAL A 102 -7.50 -10.23 2.86
C VAL A 102 -8.28 -9.34 3.82
N ALA A 103 -7.93 -9.36 5.11
CA ALA A 103 -8.71 -8.72 6.16
C ALA A 103 -8.81 -7.20 5.99
N GLN A 104 -7.77 -6.53 5.46
CA GLN A 104 -7.83 -5.10 5.11
C GLN A 104 -8.92 -4.81 4.07
N HIS A 105 -9.07 -5.66 3.07
CA HIS A 105 -10.07 -5.52 2.01
C HIS A 105 -11.48 -5.80 2.54
N LEU A 106 -11.64 -6.86 3.34
CA LEU A 106 -12.91 -7.17 4.00
C LEU A 106 -13.33 -6.07 4.99
N GLY A 107 -12.38 -5.53 5.74
CA GLY A 107 -12.61 -4.38 6.62
C GLY A 107 -13.09 -3.16 5.85
N ARG A 108 -12.43 -2.83 4.74
CA ARG A 108 -12.83 -1.72 3.86
C ARG A 108 -14.25 -1.90 3.32
N ILE A 109 -14.61 -3.11 2.85
CA ILE A 109 -15.96 -3.46 2.42
C ILE A 109 -16.98 -3.30 3.58
N ALA A 110 -16.67 -3.81 4.77
CA ALA A 110 -17.55 -3.73 5.91
C ALA A 110 -17.83 -2.27 6.35
N PHE A 111 -16.79 -1.43 6.40
CA PHE A 111 -16.94 -0.01 6.74
C PHE A 111 -17.67 0.78 5.65
N ALA A 112 -17.39 0.50 4.37
CA ALA A 112 -18.09 1.10 3.25
C ALA A 112 -19.59 0.74 3.23
N LYS A 113 -19.94 -0.52 3.54
CA LYS A 113 -21.34 -0.95 3.69
C LYS A 113 -22.07 -0.17 4.79
N LYS A 114 -21.38 0.09 5.92
CA LYS A 114 -21.94 0.90 7.02
C LYS A 114 -22.12 2.36 6.63
N ALA A 115 -21.26 2.88 5.76
CA ALA A 115 -21.38 4.23 5.21
C ALA A 115 -22.50 4.35 4.15
N GLY A 116 -23.21 3.25 3.83
CA GLY A 116 -24.27 3.25 2.82
C GLY A 116 -23.76 3.32 1.39
N TRP A 117 -22.48 3.00 1.15
CA TRP A 117 -21.89 3.09 -0.19
C TRP A 117 -22.21 1.85 -1.04
N SER A 118 -22.32 2.02 -2.35
CA SER A 118 -22.54 0.93 -3.30
C SER A 118 -21.38 -0.06 -3.26
N MET A 119 -21.68 -1.28 -2.83
CA MET A 119 -20.66 -2.33 -2.66
C MET A 119 -19.97 -2.71 -3.96
N SER A 120 -20.72 -2.76 -5.06
CA SER A 120 -20.16 -3.04 -6.40
C SER A 120 -19.11 -2.00 -6.80
N ARG A 121 -19.41 -0.72 -6.58
CA ARG A 121 -18.49 0.38 -6.89
C ARG A 121 -17.28 0.40 -5.97
N VAL A 122 -17.44 0.05 -4.70
CA VAL A 122 -16.34 -0.12 -3.74
C VAL A 122 -15.42 -1.25 -4.17
N VAL A 123 -15.95 -2.42 -4.53
CA VAL A 123 -15.15 -3.56 -5.01
C VAL A 123 -14.41 -3.20 -6.30
N VAL A 124 -15.08 -2.54 -7.25
CA VAL A 124 -14.44 -2.06 -8.49
C VAL A 124 -13.30 -1.08 -8.19
N SER A 125 -13.50 -0.13 -7.25
CA SER A 125 -12.44 0.81 -6.87
C SER A 125 -11.22 0.09 -6.30
N MET A 126 -11.42 -0.94 -5.49
CA MET A 126 -10.34 -1.74 -4.90
C MET A 126 -9.60 -2.59 -5.96
N LEU A 127 -10.33 -3.15 -6.93
CA LEU A 127 -9.72 -3.87 -8.04
C LEU A 127 -8.87 -2.95 -8.92
N LEU A 128 -9.35 -1.74 -9.20
CA LEU A 128 -8.59 -0.73 -9.94
C LEU A 128 -7.36 -0.28 -9.14
N GLU A 129 -7.51 0.06 -7.86
CA GLU A 129 -6.42 0.45 -6.97
C GLU A 129 -5.30 -0.59 -6.96
N ASN A 130 -5.64 -1.84 -6.65
CA ASN A 130 -4.66 -2.92 -6.57
C ASN A 130 -4.06 -3.29 -7.93
N GLY A 131 -4.85 -3.25 -8.98
CA GLY A 131 -4.40 -3.48 -10.36
C GLY A 131 -3.42 -2.40 -10.84
N PHE A 132 -3.70 -1.12 -10.56
CA PHE A 132 -2.78 -0.02 -10.85
C PHE A 132 -1.51 -0.12 -10.01
N ALA A 133 -1.61 -0.36 -8.70
CA ALA A 133 -0.46 -0.45 -7.82
C ALA A 133 0.49 -1.58 -8.25
N ALA A 134 -0.03 -2.80 -8.43
CA ALA A 134 0.76 -3.95 -8.85
C ALA A 134 1.31 -3.80 -10.27
N GLY A 135 0.49 -3.36 -11.22
CA GLY A 135 0.89 -3.21 -12.62
C GLY A 135 1.93 -2.12 -12.81
N THR A 136 1.75 -0.94 -12.17
CA THR A 136 2.73 0.14 -12.22
C THR A 136 4.04 -0.26 -11.54
N CYS A 137 3.96 -0.95 -10.40
CA CYS A 137 5.15 -1.47 -9.72
C CYS A 137 5.90 -2.47 -10.59
N ALA A 138 5.21 -3.44 -11.19
CA ALA A 138 5.81 -4.41 -12.10
C ALA A 138 6.49 -3.73 -13.29
N LEU A 139 5.87 -2.69 -13.85
CA LEU A 139 6.44 -1.92 -14.94
C LEU A 139 7.73 -1.20 -14.53
N VAL A 140 7.71 -0.47 -13.40
CA VAL A 140 8.90 0.26 -12.91
C VAL A 140 10.04 -0.71 -12.59
N VAL A 141 9.76 -1.84 -11.94
CA VAL A 141 10.75 -2.88 -11.64
C VAL A 141 11.35 -3.45 -12.92
N SER A 142 10.52 -3.68 -13.94
CA SER A 142 10.98 -4.20 -15.24
C SER A 142 11.91 -3.21 -15.96
N VAL A 143 11.55 -1.91 -15.97
CA VAL A 143 12.41 -0.84 -16.52
C VAL A 143 13.76 -0.80 -15.79
N ALA A 144 13.73 -0.85 -14.46
CA ALA A 144 14.94 -0.84 -13.64
C ALA A 144 15.83 -2.08 -13.88
N THR A 145 15.22 -3.26 -14.05
CA THR A 145 15.93 -4.52 -14.33
C THR A 145 16.61 -4.46 -15.70
N VAL A 146 15.89 -3.98 -16.72
CA VAL A 146 16.43 -3.79 -18.06
C VAL A 146 17.60 -2.80 -18.04
N GLY A 147 17.46 -1.68 -17.33
CA GLY A 147 18.55 -0.70 -17.19
C GLY A 147 19.79 -1.25 -16.47
N ARG A 148 19.63 -2.23 -15.56
CA ARG A 148 20.74 -2.88 -14.85
C ARG A 148 21.47 -3.91 -15.73
N LEU A 149 20.74 -4.62 -16.57
CA LEU A 149 21.28 -5.65 -17.46
C LEU A 149 21.91 -5.03 -18.73
N GLY A 150 21.66 -3.75 -18.97
CA GLY A 150 21.99 -3.05 -20.20
C GLY A 150 23.40 -2.47 -20.24
N GLY A 151 24.44 -3.33 -20.32
CA GLY A 151 25.53 -2.97 -21.20
C GLY A 151 25.02 -3.03 -22.65
N ASP A 152 25.65 -2.27 -23.58
CA ASP A 152 25.11 -2.00 -24.92
C ASP A 152 24.54 -3.21 -25.69
N ALA A 153 25.10 -4.42 -25.48
CA ALA A 153 24.63 -5.67 -26.10
C ALA A 153 23.35 -6.26 -25.46
N HIS A 154 22.98 -5.86 -24.25
CA HIS A 154 21.81 -6.38 -23.55
C HIS A 154 20.61 -5.44 -23.65
N ALA A 155 20.82 -4.15 -23.90
CA ALA A 155 19.75 -3.17 -24.09
C ALA A 155 18.89 -3.52 -25.31
N GLU A 156 19.50 -3.92 -26.42
CA GLU A 156 18.78 -4.35 -27.62
C GLU A 156 17.92 -5.61 -27.40
N ARG A 157 18.39 -6.55 -26.57
CA ARG A 157 17.65 -7.79 -26.27
C ARG A 157 16.51 -7.59 -25.27
N SER A 158 16.60 -6.60 -24.41
CA SER A 158 15.61 -6.35 -23.36
C SER A 158 14.55 -5.32 -23.75
N ALA A 159 14.79 -4.50 -24.76
CA ALA A 159 13.81 -3.55 -25.29
C ALA A 159 12.48 -4.21 -25.74
N PRO A 160 12.48 -5.36 -26.45
CA PRO A 160 11.24 -6.05 -26.81
C PRO A 160 10.44 -6.52 -25.60
N LEU A 161 11.11 -7.02 -24.56
CA LEU A 161 10.45 -7.46 -23.33
C LEU A 161 9.79 -6.27 -22.62
N LEU A 162 10.49 -5.14 -22.51
CA LEU A 162 9.94 -3.91 -21.94
C LEU A 162 8.73 -3.43 -22.73
N PHE A 163 8.82 -3.45 -24.07
CA PHE A 163 7.71 -3.11 -24.93
C PHE A 163 6.47 -4.01 -24.68
N VAL A 164 6.67 -5.32 -24.58
CA VAL A 164 5.60 -6.28 -24.30
C VAL A 164 4.96 -6.00 -22.93
N LEU A 165 5.76 -5.69 -21.91
CA LEU A 165 5.26 -5.39 -20.55
C LEU A 165 4.46 -4.08 -20.53
N VAL A 166 4.98 -3.02 -21.17
CA VAL A 166 4.26 -1.74 -21.30
C VAL A 166 2.96 -1.91 -22.10
N ALA A 167 3.05 -2.57 -23.25
CA ALA A 167 1.89 -2.85 -24.09
C ALA A 167 0.85 -3.72 -23.36
N GLY A 168 1.30 -4.74 -22.63
CA GLY A 168 0.44 -5.59 -21.79
C GLY A 168 -0.26 -4.80 -20.67
N PHE A 169 0.46 -3.91 -19.99
CA PHE A 169 -0.13 -3.04 -18.97
C PHE A 169 -1.19 -2.09 -19.58
N VAL A 170 -0.86 -1.41 -20.68
CA VAL A 170 -1.79 -0.53 -21.38
C VAL A 170 -3.00 -1.30 -21.89
N ALA A 171 -2.78 -2.47 -22.50
CA ALA A 171 -3.86 -3.35 -22.95
C ALA A 171 -4.75 -3.78 -21.78
N GLY A 172 -4.17 -4.14 -20.64
CA GLY A 172 -4.90 -4.48 -19.41
C GLY A 172 -5.79 -3.34 -18.94
N VAL A 173 -5.28 -2.11 -18.92
CA VAL A 173 -6.07 -0.92 -18.56
C VAL A 173 -7.21 -0.68 -19.56
N VAL A 174 -6.96 -0.80 -20.86
CA VAL A 174 -7.98 -0.67 -21.90
C VAL A 174 -9.05 -1.75 -21.78
N VAL A 175 -8.66 -2.99 -21.57
CA VAL A 175 -9.60 -4.10 -21.37
C VAL A 175 -10.45 -3.88 -20.11
N ALA A 176 -9.83 -3.51 -18.99
CA ALA A 176 -10.55 -3.20 -17.75
C ALA A 176 -11.56 -2.06 -17.97
N GLN A 177 -11.16 -1.00 -18.67
CA GLN A 177 -12.04 0.11 -19.04
C GLN A 177 -13.22 -0.36 -19.90
N ARG A 178 -12.98 -1.21 -20.91
CA ARG A 178 -14.04 -1.74 -21.77
C ARG A 178 -15.01 -2.64 -21.01
N VAL A 179 -14.48 -3.52 -20.14
CA VAL A 179 -15.29 -4.40 -19.30
C VAL A 179 -16.15 -3.58 -18.34
N LEU A 180 -15.62 -2.52 -17.75
CA LEU A 180 -16.38 -1.63 -16.84
C LEU A 180 -17.42 -0.79 -17.57
N SER A 181 -17.11 -0.34 -18.80
CA SER A 181 -18.03 0.45 -19.62
C SER A 181 -19.18 -0.39 -20.22
N ASN A 182 -18.93 -1.65 -20.54
CA ASN A 182 -19.90 -2.59 -21.07
C ASN A 182 -19.72 -3.96 -20.39
N PRO A 183 -20.12 -4.09 -19.10
CA PRO A 183 -19.85 -5.28 -18.34
C PRO A 183 -20.61 -6.49 -18.91
N PRO A 184 -19.92 -7.61 -19.23
CA PRO A 184 -20.56 -8.87 -19.60
C PRO A 184 -21.54 -9.33 -18.52
N ALA A 185 -22.56 -10.11 -18.90
CA ALA A 185 -23.63 -10.53 -18.00
C ALA A 185 -23.10 -11.22 -16.72
N PHE A 186 -22.04 -12.03 -16.83
CA PHE A 186 -21.43 -12.70 -15.69
C PHE A 186 -20.73 -11.70 -14.73
N VAL A 187 -20.09 -10.64 -15.26
CA VAL A 187 -19.45 -9.58 -14.47
C VAL A 187 -20.51 -8.75 -13.75
N ARG A 188 -21.58 -8.35 -14.45
CA ARG A 188 -22.73 -7.67 -13.84
C ARG A 188 -23.31 -8.46 -12.68
N LYS A 189 -23.60 -9.75 -12.92
CA LYS A 189 -24.15 -10.63 -11.88
C LYS A 189 -23.21 -10.82 -10.69
N ARG A 190 -21.90 -11.00 -10.95
CA ARG A 190 -20.92 -11.30 -9.90
C ARG A 190 -20.51 -10.08 -9.10
N LEU A 191 -20.42 -8.91 -9.72
CA LEU A 191 -20.04 -7.65 -9.05
C LEU A 191 -21.26 -6.83 -8.62
N GLY A 192 -22.48 -7.18 -9.01
CA GLY A 192 -23.68 -6.41 -8.74
C GLY A 192 -23.67 -5.04 -9.40
N LEU A 193 -23.06 -4.94 -10.61
CA LEU A 193 -23.00 -3.69 -11.38
C LEU A 193 -24.32 -3.51 -12.14
N GLU A 194 -25.21 -2.69 -11.60
CA GLU A 194 -26.49 -2.37 -12.25
C GLU A 194 -26.27 -1.41 -13.44
N GLU A 195 -25.33 -0.48 -13.30
CA GLU A 195 -25.00 0.54 -14.31
C GLU A 195 -23.56 0.40 -14.77
N PRO A 196 -23.27 0.70 -16.06
CA PRO A 196 -21.91 0.73 -16.58
C PRO A 196 -21.09 1.84 -15.92
N VAL A 197 -19.82 1.53 -15.66
CA VAL A 197 -18.87 2.48 -15.07
C VAL A 197 -17.95 3.01 -16.17
N ARG A 198 -17.95 4.31 -16.40
CA ARG A 198 -17.06 4.96 -17.37
C ARG A 198 -16.11 5.91 -16.67
N LEU A 199 -14.81 5.61 -16.76
CA LEU A 199 -13.76 6.49 -16.29
C LEU A 199 -13.13 7.21 -17.49
N SER A 200 -12.92 8.51 -17.39
CA SER A 200 -12.21 9.26 -18.44
C SER A 200 -10.72 8.89 -18.46
N ALA A 201 -10.08 9.02 -19.61
CA ALA A 201 -8.63 8.81 -19.74
C ALA A 201 -7.84 9.72 -18.79
N SER A 202 -8.31 10.95 -18.57
CA SER A 202 -7.71 11.88 -17.60
C SER A 202 -7.82 11.37 -16.16
N THR A 203 -8.94 10.74 -15.80
CA THR A 203 -9.09 10.11 -14.46
C THR A 203 -8.12 8.96 -14.29
N LEU A 204 -7.97 8.10 -15.30
CA LEU A 204 -7.03 6.98 -15.26
C LEU A 204 -5.58 7.47 -15.19
N GLY A 205 -5.21 8.47 -16.01
CA GLY A 205 -3.90 9.09 -16.00
C GLY A 205 -3.56 9.75 -14.66
N ALA A 206 -4.50 10.50 -14.08
CA ALA A 206 -4.33 11.11 -12.77
C ALA A 206 -4.15 10.05 -11.66
N TYR A 207 -4.92 8.95 -11.71
CA TYR A 207 -4.78 7.87 -10.73
C TYR A 207 -3.46 7.10 -10.91
N LEU A 208 -3.00 6.93 -12.13
CA LEU A 208 -1.66 6.38 -12.42
C LEU A 208 -0.56 7.27 -11.82
N SER A 209 -0.67 8.60 -11.96
CA SER A 209 0.29 9.54 -11.36
C SER A 209 0.33 9.43 -9.83
N VAL A 210 -0.83 9.27 -9.18
CA VAL A 210 -0.91 9.02 -7.73
C VAL A 210 -0.15 7.73 -7.35
N ASN A 211 -0.37 6.64 -8.09
CA ASN A 211 0.35 5.39 -7.83
C ASN A 211 1.86 5.52 -8.03
N LEU A 212 2.30 6.24 -9.06
CA LEU A 212 3.72 6.52 -9.29
C LEU A 212 4.33 7.30 -8.13
N LEU A 213 3.64 8.34 -7.63
CA LEU A 213 4.10 9.09 -6.45
C LEU A 213 4.21 8.20 -5.21
N GLY A 214 3.23 7.32 -4.98
CA GLY A 214 3.28 6.34 -3.89
C GLY A 214 4.47 5.39 -4.00
N LEU A 215 4.77 4.90 -5.21
CA LEU A 215 5.94 4.03 -5.45
C LEU A 215 7.26 4.79 -5.27
N VAL A 216 7.35 6.04 -5.72
CA VAL A 216 8.53 6.88 -5.47
C VAL A 216 8.73 7.06 -3.96
N ALA A 217 7.67 7.40 -3.23
CA ALA A 217 7.74 7.56 -1.78
C ALA A 217 8.13 6.25 -1.06
N LEU A 218 7.65 5.09 -1.53
CA LEU A 218 8.05 3.77 -1.04
C LEU A 218 9.55 3.54 -1.25
N GLY A 219 10.07 3.82 -2.43
CA GLY A 219 11.49 3.72 -2.74
C GLY A 219 12.36 4.68 -1.90
N VAL A 220 11.91 5.93 -1.76
CA VAL A 220 12.57 6.95 -0.93
C VAL A 220 12.58 6.52 0.54
N SER A 221 11.46 6.01 1.06
CA SER A 221 11.36 5.60 2.46
C SER A 221 12.35 4.48 2.80
N PHE A 222 12.51 3.48 1.91
CA PHE A 222 13.52 2.44 2.11
C PHE A 222 14.95 2.98 1.97
N THR A 223 15.21 3.86 0.99
CA THR A 223 16.52 4.48 0.81
C THR A 223 16.95 5.27 2.05
N LEU A 224 16.03 6.01 2.67
CA LEU A 224 16.29 6.74 3.91
C LEU A 224 16.48 5.81 5.10
N SER A 225 15.73 4.70 5.18
CA SER A 225 15.93 3.66 6.19
C SER A 225 17.32 3.02 6.06
N LEU A 226 17.79 2.80 4.83
CA LEU A 226 19.14 2.30 4.58
C LEU A 226 20.21 3.32 5.03
N ARG A 227 20.02 4.60 4.72
CA ARG A 227 20.92 5.68 5.15
C ARG A 227 20.94 5.89 6.66
N SER A 228 19.89 5.51 7.36
CA SER A 228 19.85 5.59 8.83
C SER A 228 20.77 4.58 9.51
N VAL A 229 21.10 3.49 8.82
CA VAL A 229 21.95 2.40 9.36
C VAL A 229 23.34 2.34 8.73
N SER A 230 23.53 2.93 7.55
CA SER A 230 24.82 2.91 6.85
C SER A 230 25.01 4.16 6.00
N PRO A 231 26.20 4.78 6.02
CA PRO A 231 26.56 5.90 5.14
C PRO A 231 26.83 5.49 3.69
N LEU A 232 26.65 4.22 3.34
CA LEU A 232 26.97 3.71 2.02
C LEU A 232 26.24 4.50 0.92
N THR A 233 27.01 4.97 -0.05
CA THR A 233 26.52 5.50 -1.31
C THR A 233 26.36 4.34 -2.28
N VAL A 234 25.17 4.22 -2.87
CA VAL A 234 24.85 3.15 -3.82
C VAL A 234 24.81 3.76 -5.22
N GLU A 235 25.70 3.27 -6.05
CA GLU A 235 25.65 3.53 -7.48
C GLU A 235 25.24 2.23 -8.21
N PRO A 236 24.26 2.27 -9.07
CA PRO A 236 23.42 3.40 -9.44
C PRO A 236 22.31 3.70 -8.42
N PHE A 237 22.03 4.99 -8.19
CA PHE A 237 21.09 5.50 -7.17
C PHE A 237 19.66 4.95 -7.27
N TRP A 238 19.23 4.52 -8.45
CA TRP A 238 17.89 3.96 -8.70
C TRP A 238 17.74 2.51 -8.23
N LEU A 239 18.87 1.80 -7.96
CA LEU A 239 18.86 0.37 -7.60
C LEU A 239 18.10 0.11 -6.29
N VAL A 240 18.33 0.94 -5.27
CA VAL A 240 17.70 0.78 -3.95
C VAL A 240 16.18 0.98 -4.01
N PRO A 241 15.66 2.08 -4.61
CA PRO A 241 14.22 2.24 -4.81
C PRO A 241 13.60 1.08 -5.60
N ALA A 242 14.23 0.64 -6.67
CA ALA A 242 13.74 -0.47 -7.49
C ALA A 242 13.67 -1.79 -6.72
N ALA A 243 14.70 -2.09 -5.92
CA ALA A 243 14.70 -3.27 -5.05
C ALA A 243 13.58 -3.20 -3.98
N ALA A 244 13.32 -2.02 -3.41
CA ALA A 244 12.22 -1.82 -2.48
C ALA A 244 10.86 -2.07 -3.14
N MET A 245 10.65 -1.57 -4.35
CA MET A 245 9.43 -1.80 -5.13
C MET A 245 9.27 -3.28 -5.49
N ALA A 246 10.33 -3.94 -5.97
CA ALA A 246 10.31 -5.37 -6.27
C ALA A 246 9.97 -6.21 -5.02
N SER A 247 10.62 -5.93 -3.91
CA SER A 247 10.37 -6.57 -2.62
C SER A 247 8.93 -6.36 -2.14
N TRP A 248 8.40 -5.14 -2.29
CA TRP A 248 7.01 -4.85 -1.98
C TRP A 248 6.04 -5.67 -2.84
N LEU A 249 6.31 -5.75 -4.15
CA LEU A 249 5.48 -6.52 -5.09
C LEU A 249 5.50 -8.01 -4.77
N PHE A 250 6.66 -8.59 -4.45
CA PHE A 250 6.77 -9.98 -4.01
C PHE A 250 5.96 -10.23 -2.73
N GLY A 251 6.13 -9.36 -1.73
CA GLY A 251 5.36 -9.46 -0.49
C GLY A 251 3.86 -9.24 -0.66
N TYR A 252 3.43 -8.58 -1.73
CA TYR A 252 2.03 -8.39 -2.08
C TYR A 252 1.44 -9.62 -2.76
N ILE A 253 2.19 -10.26 -3.67
CA ILE A 253 1.73 -11.40 -4.48
C ILE A 253 1.76 -12.72 -3.69
N VAL A 254 2.75 -12.91 -2.81
CA VAL A 254 2.89 -14.17 -2.05
C VAL A 254 1.77 -14.31 -1.03
N PRO A 255 0.89 -15.33 -1.20
CA PRO A 255 -0.22 -15.52 -0.27
C PRO A 255 0.29 -16.06 1.07
N GLY A 256 -0.40 -15.67 2.15
CA GLY A 256 -0.13 -16.21 3.49
C GLY A 256 0.91 -15.45 4.31
N ALA A 257 1.67 -14.54 3.72
CA ALA A 257 2.62 -13.68 4.45
C ALA A 257 1.92 -12.40 4.95
N PRO A 258 1.56 -12.27 6.24
CA PRO A 258 0.90 -11.07 6.76
C PRO A 258 1.75 -9.82 6.47
N ALA A 259 1.20 -8.82 5.82
CA ALA A 259 1.91 -7.61 5.40
C ALA A 259 3.22 -7.89 4.61
N GLY A 260 3.34 -9.07 3.96
CA GLY A 260 4.53 -9.49 3.21
C GLY A 260 5.72 -9.87 4.08
N LEU A 261 5.48 -10.32 5.33
CA LEU A 261 6.46 -10.67 6.36
C LEU A 261 7.44 -11.74 5.87
N GLY A 262 8.72 -11.52 6.10
CA GLY A 262 9.79 -12.42 5.66
C GLY A 262 10.09 -12.33 4.16
N VAL A 263 9.05 -12.23 3.33
CA VAL A 263 9.18 -12.18 1.86
C VAL A 263 9.83 -10.88 1.39
N ARG A 264 9.42 -9.75 1.96
CA ARG A 264 10.00 -8.43 1.61
C ARG A 264 11.45 -8.33 2.07
N GLU A 265 11.74 -8.74 3.29
CA GLU A 265 13.08 -8.72 3.86
C GLU A 265 14.02 -9.65 3.07
N ALA A 266 13.59 -10.88 2.79
CA ALA A 266 14.35 -11.82 1.96
C ALA A 266 14.59 -11.28 0.54
N GLY A 267 13.58 -10.66 -0.06
CA GLY A 267 13.69 -10.03 -1.38
C GLY A 267 14.73 -8.90 -1.40
N LEU A 268 14.71 -8.02 -0.39
CA LEU A 268 15.70 -6.94 -0.26
C LEU A 268 17.11 -7.49 -0.09
N VAL A 269 17.29 -8.46 0.81
CA VAL A 269 18.61 -9.09 1.03
C VAL A 269 19.10 -9.80 -0.22
N ALA A 270 18.24 -10.50 -0.95
CA ALA A 270 18.63 -11.16 -2.20
C ALA A 270 19.04 -10.17 -3.29
N LEU A 271 18.36 -9.03 -3.39
CA LEU A 271 18.61 -8.03 -4.45
C LEU A 271 19.78 -7.10 -4.13
N LEU A 272 19.95 -6.70 -2.88
CA LEU A 272 20.94 -5.68 -2.47
C LEU A 272 22.08 -6.25 -1.64
N GLY A 273 21.91 -7.42 -0.99
CA GLY A 273 22.92 -8.04 -0.14
C GLY A 273 24.26 -8.28 -0.82
N PRO A 274 24.31 -8.75 -2.09
CA PRO A 274 25.57 -8.95 -2.82
C PRO A 274 26.40 -7.67 -3.01
N THR A 275 25.76 -6.51 -3.08
CA THR A 275 26.43 -5.21 -3.32
C THR A 275 26.69 -4.41 -2.05
N MET A 276 25.85 -4.59 -1.02
CA MET A 276 25.84 -3.73 0.17
C MET A 276 26.15 -4.48 1.47
N GLY A 277 26.24 -5.79 1.42
CA GLY A 277 26.32 -6.65 2.61
C GLY A 277 24.94 -7.01 3.17
N SER A 278 24.70 -8.32 3.31
CA SER A 278 23.38 -8.83 3.72
C SER A 278 22.95 -8.34 5.10
N GLY A 279 23.89 -8.16 6.05
CA GLY A 279 23.59 -7.64 7.39
C GLY A 279 23.11 -6.19 7.38
N VAL A 280 23.72 -5.31 6.58
CA VAL A 280 23.31 -3.91 6.44
C VAL A 280 21.91 -3.83 5.85
N VAL A 281 21.64 -4.60 4.78
CA VAL A 281 20.33 -4.61 4.13
C VAL A 281 19.25 -5.18 5.05
N ALA A 282 19.54 -6.24 5.79
CA ALA A 282 18.62 -6.83 6.76
C ALA A 282 18.26 -5.83 7.88
N THR A 283 19.27 -5.13 8.43
CA THR A 283 19.05 -4.09 9.43
C THR A 283 18.20 -2.93 8.89
N ALA A 284 18.48 -2.46 7.68
CA ALA A 284 17.68 -1.42 7.02
C ALA A 284 16.24 -1.86 6.77
N ALA A 285 16.04 -3.11 6.33
CA ALA A 285 14.72 -3.69 6.11
C ALA A 285 13.91 -3.77 7.42
N LEU A 286 14.58 -4.11 8.53
CA LEU A 286 13.98 -4.11 9.87
C LEU A 286 13.57 -2.70 10.30
N VAL A 287 14.47 -1.69 10.16
CA VAL A 287 14.13 -0.29 10.45
C VAL A 287 12.93 0.15 9.63
N TRP A 288 12.94 -0.14 8.34
CA TRP A 288 11.81 0.21 7.46
C TRP A 288 10.50 -0.45 7.89
N ARG A 289 10.56 -1.69 8.37
CA ARG A 289 9.40 -2.42 8.90
C ARG A 289 8.86 -1.78 10.18
N ILE A 290 9.75 -1.45 11.11
CA ILE A 290 9.38 -0.83 12.39
C ILE A 290 8.75 0.55 12.13
N THR A 291 9.35 1.37 11.26
CA THR A 291 8.80 2.68 10.89
C THR A 291 7.43 2.55 10.23
N ALA A 292 7.23 1.54 9.36
CA ALA A 292 5.93 1.28 8.73
C ALA A 292 4.86 0.92 9.76
N LEU A 293 5.19 0.08 10.75
CA LEU A 293 4.25 -0.30 11.79
C LEU A 293 3.87 0.89 12.69
N VAL A 294 4.86 1.72 13.07
CA VAL A 294 4.60 2.96 13.83
C VAL A 294 3.72 3.91 13.03
N ALA A 295 4.00 4.08 11.74
CA ALA A 295 3.19 4.91 10.85
C ALA A 295 1.75 4.37 10.71
N ASP A 296 1.58 3.06 10.58
CA ASP A 296 0.26 2.44 10.52
C ASP A 296 -0.54 2.61 11.81
N CYS A 297 0.11 2.54 12.98
CA CYS A 297 -0.53 2.88 14.26
C CYS A 297 -1.02 4.33 14.27
N ALA A 298 -0.18 5.27 13.84
CA ALA A 298 -0.55 6.68 13.77
C ALA A 298 -1.73 6.90 12.79
N VAL A 299 -1.66 6.31 11.60
CA VAL A 299 -2.73 6.37 10.58
C VAL A 299 -4.03 5.79 11.11
N PHE A 300 -4.00 4.67 11.83
CA PHE A 300 -5.16 4.05 12.45
C PHE A 300 -5.82 4.99 13.46
N LEU A 301 -5.04 5.58 14.37
CA LEU A 301 -5.54 6.54 15.36
C LEU A 301 -6.13 7.80 14.70
N ILE A 302 -5.47 8.33 13.67
CA ILE A 302 -6.01 9.43 12.86
C ILE A 302 -7.33 9.00 12.20
N GLY A 303 -7.40 7.79 11.63
CA GLY A 303 -8.62 7.26 11.02
C GLY A 303 -9.79 7.19 11.99
N LEU A 304 -9.57 6.74 13.23
CA LEU A 304 -10.56 6.72 14.29
C LEU A 304 -11.04 8.14 14.66
N SER A 305 -10.11 9.09 14.84
CA SER A 305 -10.46 10.48 15.18
C SER A 305 -11.27 11.19 14.09
N LEU A 306 -11.11 10.77 12.84
CA LEU A 306 -11.91 11.25 11.72
C LEU A 306 -13.33 10.64 11.72
N GLU A 307 -13.54 9.46 12.28
CA GLU A 307 -14.83 8.80 12.37
C GLU A 307 -15.76 9.49 13.40
N ASP A 308 -15.26 9.73 14.61
CA ASP A 308 -16.06 10.28 15.73
C ASP A 308 -16.69 11.64 15.41
N ARG A 309 -15.98 12.51 14.71
CA ARG A 309 -16.50 13.84 14.34
C ARG A 309 -17.55 13.83 13.22
N SER A 310 -17.72 12.70 12.49
CA SER A 310 -18.76 12.58 11.46
C SER A 310 -20.11 12.13 12.01
N ALA A 311 -20.17 11.74 13.27
CA ALA A 311 -21.37 11.28 13.97
C ALA A 311 -22.10 12.38 14.75
N GLN A 312 -21.59 13.62 14.83
CA GLN A 312 -22.31 14.73 15.41
C GLN A 312 -23.40 15.19 14.43
N PRO A 313 -24.70 15.13 14.82
CA PRO A 313 -25.74 15.84 14.10
C PRO A 313 -25.37 17.33 14.11
N THR A 314 -25.44 18.00 12.98
CA THR A 314 -25.51 19.46 12.96
C THR A 314 -26.72 19.83 13.85
N ALA A 315 -26.43 20.39 15.00
CA ALA A 315 -27.46 21.05 15.80
C ALA A 315 -27.87 22.24 14.95
N ASP A 316 -28.98 22.04 14.22
CA ASP A 316 -29.64 23.13 13.50
C ASP A 316 -30.15 24.12 14.55
N MET A 317 -29.58 25.32 14.51
CA MET A 317 -30.18 26.51 15.09
C MET A 317 -31.25 27.04 14.14
#